data_f9c8f9c490036f6f427cf4c98caa6632
#
_entry.id   f9c8f9c490036f6f427cf4c98caa6632
#
_cell.length_a   1.000
_cell.length_b   1.000
_cell.length_c   1.000
_cell.angle_alpha   90.00
_cell.angle_beta   90.00
_cell.angle_gamma   90.00
#
_symmetry.space_group_name_H-M   'P 1'
#
loop_
_entity.id
_entity.type
_entity.pdbx_description
1 polymer ?
#
loop_
_entity_poly.entity_id
_entity_poly.type
_entity_poly.pdbx_seq_one_letter_code
_entity_poly.pdbx_strand_id
1 'polypeptide(L)'
;MKTIIITGASSGIGASAAAQLASAGHRIAVVGRNHERTDAIATAVGGTPFYADYDRLDDVRDLAARLLAEYDDIDVLINNAGGLVSPRALSADGNERTFQHNHLAPFLLTALLRERLEASGGRVIGVASVANRSGNVKLDDLQWQRRPWFGGWRAYGTSKLETIMFARELARRSSLESYAVHPGYVATAFGRDSPLVRLSTRMREGGFGISAAEGALPLVRLATDDEIPGENGGYFDRLSAHGRTARQADDAELAAALWDRTAEMAAI
;
A
#
# COMPACT_ATOMS: atom_id res chain seq x y z
N MET A 1 -6.49 6.79 -21.62
CA MET A 1 -5.63 7.51 -20.65
C MET A 1 -6.30 7.38 -19.31
N LYS A 2 -5.60 6.98 -18.24
CA LYS A 2 -6.15 6.81 -16.89
C LYS A 2 -5.52 7.85 -15.95
N THR A 3 -6.25 8.29 -14.92
CA THR A 3 -5.73 9.05 -13.78
C THR A 3 -5.35 8.08 -12.68
N ILE A 4 -4.07 8.03 -12.32
CA ILE A 4 -3.49 7.03 -11.41
C ILE A 4 -2.82 7.74 -10.24
N ILE A 5 -3.29 7.47 -9.03
CA ILE A 5 -2.71 7.96 -7.78
C ILE A 5 -1.74 6.90 -7.26
N ILE A 6 -0.49 7.29 -6.95
CA ILE A 6 0.52 6.38 -6.43
C ILE A 6 1.07 6.93 -5.12
N THR A 7 0.78 6.26 -4.01
CA THR A 7 1.32 6.63 -2.70
C THR A 7 2.72 6.05 -2.49
N GLY A 8 3.58 6.75 -1.76
CA GLY A 8 4.98 6.36 -1.59
C GLY A 8 5.80 6.42 -2.89
N ALA A 9 5.39 7.27 -3.83
CA ALA A 9 5.99 7.38 -5.15
C ALA A 9 7.27 8.23 -5.21
N SER A 10 7.75 8.78 -4.10
CA SER A 10 8.98 9.59 -4.05
C SER A 10 10.27 8.77 -4.13
N SER A 11 10.20 7.44 -4.21
CA SER A 11 11.37 6.55 -4.34
C SER A 11 10.97 5.10 -4.66
N GLY A 12 11.96 4.26 -5.00
CA GLY A 12 11.83 2.81 -5.10
C GLY A 12 10.78 2.34 -6.11
N ILE A 13 9.98 1.36 -5.71
CA ILE A 13 8.94 0.73 -6.56
C ILE A 13 7.91 1.77 -7.01
N GLY A 14 7.44 2.63 -6.09
CA GLY A 14 6.43 3.64 -6.41
C GLY A 14 6.91 4.65 -7.45
N ALA A 15 8.15 5.14 -7.34
CA ALA A 15 8.75 6.04 -8.34
C ALA A 15 8.91 5.34 -9.70
N SER A 16 9.32 4.07 -9.68
CA SER A 16 9.47 3.29 -10.91
C SER A 16 8.12 2.99 -11.57
N ALA A 17 7.08 2.70 -10.79
CA ALA A 17 5.72 2.53 -11.30
C ALA A 17 5.20 3.85 -11.92
N ALA A 18 5.43 5.00 -11.23
CA ALA A 18 5.07 6.31 -11.75
C ALA A 18 5.71 6.58 -13.12
N ALA A 19 7.03 6.29 -13.26
CA ALA A 19 7.73 6.50 -14.52
C ALA A 19 7.19 5.58 -15.65
N GLN A 20 6.96 4.30 -15.37
CA GLN A 20 6.45 3.36 -16.36
C GLN A 20 5.02 3.72 -16.81
N LEU A 21 4.14 4.07 -15.88
CA LEU A 21 2.76 4.45 -16.17
C LEU A 21 2.67 5.79 -16.91
N ALA A 22 3.49 6.78 -16.53
CA ALA A 22 3.57 8.05 -17.24
C ALA A 22 4.08 7.86 -18.68
N SER A 23 5.10 7.00 -18.88
CA SER A 23 5.60 6.67 -20.22
C SER A 23 4.57 5.94 -21.10
N ALA A 24 3.61 5.27 -20.48
CA ALA A 24 2.46 4.67 -21.15
C ALA A 24 1.32 5.68 -21.43
N GLY A 25 1.50 6.96 -21.14
CA GLY A 25 0.55 8.04 -21.43
C GLY A 25 -0.55 8.23 -20.39
N HIS A 26 -0.36 7.75 -19.14
CA HIS A 26 -1.30 7.96 -18.06
C HIS A 26 -0.99 9.26 -17.28
N ARG A 27 -2.01 9.86 -16.66
CA ARG A 27 -1.89 10.99 -15.74
C ARG A 27 -1.53 10.47 -14.36
N ILE A 28 -0.44 10.97 -13.77
CA ILE A 28 0.10 10.45 -12.51
C ILE A 28 0.02 11.50 -11.40
N ALA A 29 -0.65 11.16 -10.29
CA ALA A 29 -0.52 11.84 -9.02
C ALA A 29 0.59 11.17 -8.20
N VAL A 30 1.70 11.87 -8.00
CA VAL A 30 2.87 11.39 -7.25
C VAL A 30 2.71 11.78 -5.79
N VAL A 31 2.34 10.82 -4.92
CA VAL A 31 2.15 11.11 -3.50
C VAL A 31 3.36 10.66 -2.69
N GLY A 32 3.91 11.58 -1.88
CA GLY A 32 5.04 11.30 -1.01
C GLY A 32 5.11 12.20 0.22
N ARG A 33 5.92 11.82 1.22
CA ARG A 33 6.11 12.61 2.43
C ARG A 33 7.20 13.68 2.28
N ASN A 34 8.27 13.36 1.56
CA ASN A 34 9.39 14.29 1.36
C ASN A 34 9.13 15.15 0.11
N HIS A 35 8.92 16.44 0.31
CA HIS A 35 8.57 17.40 -0.75
C HIS A 35 9.57 17.38 -1.89
N GLU A 36 10.85 17.60 -1.61
CA GLU A 36 11.91 17.68 -2.63
C GLU A 36 11.96 16.45 -3.54
N ARG A 37 11.92 15.24 -2.94
CA ARG A 37 11.94 14.00 -3.72
C ARG A 37 10.65 13.78 -4.49
N THR A 38 9.51 14.17 -3.90
CA THR A 38 8.21 14.04 -4.57
C THR A 38 8.14 14.96 -5.78
N ASP A 39 8.59 16.21 -5.63
CA ASP A 39 8.68 17.20 -6.73
C ASP A 39 9.63 16.73 -7.84
N ALA A 40 10.78 16.19 -7.45
CA ALA A 40 11.75 15.68 -8.43
C ALA A 40 11.16 14.54 -9.27
N ILE A 41 10.45 13.59 -8.64
CA ILE A 41 9.78 12.50 -9.37
C ILE A 41 8.62 13.02 -10.20
N ALA A 42 7.77 13.88 -9.64
CA ALA A 42 6.65 14.46 -10.38
C ALA A 42 7.11 15.22 -11.63
N THR A 43 8.16 16.04 -11.51
CA THR A 43 8.78 16.73 -12.65
C THR A 43 9.30 15.75 -13.68
N ALA A 44 10.02 14.71 -13.24
CA ALA A 44 10.65 13.73 -14.15
C ALA A 44 9.61 12.92 -14.94
N VAL A 45 8.42 12.70 -14.39
CA VAL A 45 7.35 11.92 -15.04
C VAL A 45 6.25 12.80 -15.66
N GLY A 46 6.34 14.12 -15.53
CA GLY A 46 5.27 15.03 -15.97
C GLY A 46 3.96 14.87 -15.17
N GLY A 47 4.06 14.42 -13.91
CA GLY A 47 2.95 14.22 -13.00
C GLY A 47 2.72 15.39 -12.05
N THR A 48 1.67 15.30 -11.22
CA THR A 48 1.34 16.29 -10.19
C THR A 48 1.81 15.82 -8.81
N PRO A 49 2.57 16.62 -8.04
CA PRO A 49 3.01 16.24 -6.71
C PRO A 49 1.94 16.48 -5.65
N PHE A 50 1.81 15.53 -4.72
CA PHE A 50 0.98 15.65 -3.52
C PHE A 50 1.76 15.18 -2.29
N TYR A 51 1.47 15.76 -1.13
CA TYR A 51 2.22 15.51 0.10
C TYR A 51 1.29 15.05 1.21
N ALA A 52 1.69 14.00 1.92
CA ALA A 52 1.05 13.55 3.16
C ALA A 52 2.05 12.74 4.00
N ASP A 53 2.02 12.95 5.31
CA ASP A 53 2.69 12.07 6.27
C ASP A 53 1.64 11.15 6.90
N TYR A 54 1.74 9.86 6.63
CA TYR A 54 0.84 8.85 7.20
C TYR A 54 0.98 8.68 8.72
N ASP A 55 1.91 9.40 9.33
CA ASP A 55 1.99 9.55 10.79
C ASP A 55 0.83 10.40 11.36
N ARG A 56 0.09 11.10 10.48
CA ARG A 56 -1.03 11.99 10.80
C ARG A 56 -2.22 11.69 9.87
N LEU A 57 -3.33 11.24 10.44
CA LEU A 57 -4.54 10.94 9.64
C LEU A 57 -5.16 12.21 9.05
N ASP A 58 -4.97 13.38 9.67
CA ASP A 58 -5.40 14.66 9.09
C ASP A 58 -4.68 14.96 7.78
N ASP A 59 -3.39 14.66 7.66
CA ASP A 59 -2.67 14.80 6.38
C ASP A 59 -3.27 13.91 5.29
N VAL A 60 -3.80 12.74 5.67
CA VAL A 60 -4.49 11.83 4.74
C VAL A 60 -5.83 12.41 4.29
N ARG A 61 -6.57 13.05 5.20
CA ARG A 61 -7.84 13.75 4.87
C ARG A 61 -7.59 14.92 3.93
N ASP A 62 -6.58 15.73 4.22
CA ASP A 62 -6.17 16.86 3.39
C ASP A 62 -5.68 16.41 2.01
N LEU A 63 -4.95 15.28 1.96
CA LEU A 63 -4.54 14.66 0.69
C LEU A 63 -5.77 14.27 -0.14
N ALA A 64 -6.73 13.57 0.46
CA ALA A 64 -7.95 13.16 -0.23
C ALA A 64 -8.73 14.37 -0.77
N ALA A 65 -8.89 15.42 0.03
CA ALA A 65 -9.58 16.64 -0.39
C ALA A 65 -8.88 17.31 -1.59
N ARG A 66 -7.54 17.38 -1.58
CA ARG A 66 -6.76 17.96 -2.71
C ARG A 66 -6.83 17.08 -3.95
N LEU A 67 -6.81 15.75 -3.83
CA LEU A 67 -6.96 14.84 -4.96
C LEU A 67 -8.35 14.96 -5.60
N LEU A 68 -9.41 15.05 -4.79
CA LEU A 68 -10.77 15.24 -5.27
C LEU A 68 -11.01 16.59 -5.93
N ALA A 69 -10.28 17.63 -5.51
CA ALA A 69 -10.33 18.96 -6.12
C ALA A 69 -9.56 19.03 -7.44
N GLU A 70 -8.48 18.24 -7.59
CA GLU A 70 -7.63 18.27 -8.78
C GLU A 70 -8.17 17.37 -9.91
N TYR A 71 -8.80 16.22 -9.54
CA TYR A 71 -9.19 15.21 -10.53
C TYR A 71 -10.70 14.95 -10.50
N ASP A 72 -11.36 15.16 -11.62
CA ASP A 72 -12.76 14.79 -11.83
C ASP A 72 -12.94 13.27 -11.92
N ASP A 73 -11.94 12.56 -12.45
CA ASP A 73 -11.92 11.12 -12.59
C ASP A 73 -10.66 10.54 -11.91
N ILE A 74 -10.82 9.46 -11.14
CA ILE A 74 -9.74 8.69 -10.54
C ILE A 74 -9.93 7.24 -10.92
N ASP A 75 -9.10 6.74 -11.84
CA ASP A 75 -9.24 5.38 -12.36
C ASP A 75 -8.52 4.35 -11.50
N VAL A 76 -7.37 4.71 -10.91
CA VAL A 76 -6.57 3.75 -10.12
C VAL A 76 -5.97 4.43 -8.90
N LEU A 77 -6.11 3.77 -7.73
CA LEU A 77 -5.36 4.08 -6.52
C LEU A 77 -4.37 2.95 -6.21
N ILE A 78 -3.07 3.28 -6.24
CA ILE A 78 -2.01 2.36 -5.82
C ILE A 78 -1.55 2.73 -4.40
N ASN A 79 -2.02 1.99 -3.40
CA ASN A 79 -1.58 2.05 -2.02
C ASN A 79 -0.23 1.35 -1.87
N ASN A 80 0.85 2.05 -2.26
CA ASN A 80 2.22 1.54 -2.21
C ASN A 80 3.00 2.06 -1.00
N ALA A 81 2.60 3.20 -0.41
CA ALA A 81 3.24 3.71 0.79
C ALA A 81 3.17 2.72 1.95
N GLY A 82 4.26 2.59 2.69
CA GLY A 82 4.35 1.71 3.83
C GLY A 82 5.75 1.17 4.06
N GLY A 83 5.93 0.44 5.14
CA GLY A 83 7.22 -0.12 5.49
C GLY A 83 7.24 -0.84 6.84
N LEU A 84 8.41 -1.34 7.20
CA LEU A 84 8.71 -1.88 8.52
C LEU A 84 9.16 -0.73 9.44
N VAL A 85 8.47 -0.54 10.55
CA VAL A 85 8.88 0.41 11.59
C VAL A 85 9.57 -0.36 12.73
N SER A 86 10.76 0.07 13.13
CA SER A 86 11.51 -0.50 14.26
C SER A 86 12.45 0.58 14.82
N PRO A 87 12.48 0.79 16.15
CA PRO A 87 11.70 0.13 17.19
C PRO A 87 10.19 0.43 17.11
N ARG A 88 9.38 -0.22 18.00
CA ARG A 88 7.95 0.09 18.13
C ARG A 88 7.78 1.58 18.48
N ALA A 89 6.94 2.25 17.74
CA ALA A 89 6.64 3.66 17.96
C ALA A 89 5.15 3.93 17.75
N LEU A 90 4.65 4.99 18.34
CA LEU A 90 3.31 5.49 18.08
C LEU A 90 3.37 6.63 17.06
N SER A 91 2.32 6.74 16.27
CA SER A 91 2.07 7.85 15.36
C SER A 91 1.65 9.11 16.14
N ALA A 92 1.51 10.24 15.47
CA ALA A 92 0.96 11.46 16.05
C ALA A 92 -0.49 11.26 16.56
N ASP A 93 -1.23 10.32 15.95
CA ASP A 93 -2.61 9.99 16.35
C ASP A 93 -2.68 8.92 17.44
N GLY A 94 -1.51 8.50 18.00
CA GLY A 94 -1.45 7.51 19.07
C GLY A 94 -1.57 6.06 18.64
N ASN A 95 -1.59 5.76 17.34
CA ASN A 95 -1.63 4.40 16.82
C ASN A 95 -0.23 3.80 16.66
N GLU A 96 -0.12 2.46 16.69
CA GLU A 96 1.14 1.80 16.33
C GLU A 96 1.49 2.12 14.87
N ARG A 97 2.71 2.60 14.63
CA ARG A 97 3.10 3.16 13.33
C ARG A 97 3.02 2.20 12.16
N THR A 98 3.38 0.93 12.36
CA THR A 98 3.31 -0.04 11.25
C THR A 98 1.86 -0.28 10.85
N PHE A 99 0.96 -0.41 11.84
CA PHE A 99 -0.47 -0.53 11.61
C PHE A 99 -1.02 0.72 10.93
N GLN A 100 -0.72 1.92 11.45
CA GLN A 100 -1.24 3.16 10.86
C GLN A 100 -0.74 3.37 9.44
N HIS A 101 0.57 3.24 9.19
CA HIS A 101 1.14 3.54 7.87
C HIS A 101 0.75 2.51 6.80
N ASN A 102 0.64 1.23 7.18
CA ASN A 102 0.45 0.15 6.20
C ASN A 102 -1.02 -0.24 6.02
N HIS A 103 -1.90 0.07 7.00
CA HIS A 103 -3.30 -0.33 6.99
C HIS A 103 -4.27 0.84 7.20
N LEU A 104 -4.21 1.53 8.33
CA LEU A 104 -5.22 2.53 8.70
C LEU A 104 -5.24 3.74 7.75
N ALA A 105 -4.08 4.30 7.40
CA ALA A 105 -3.98 5.44 6.49
C ALA A 105 -4.38 5.08 5.04
N PRO A 106 -3.91 3.95 4.45
CA PRO A 106 -4.43 3.48 3.15
C PRO A 106 -5.92 3.18 3.16
N PHE A 107 -6.46 2.63 4.24
CA PHE A 107 -7.89 2.40 4.41
C PHE A 107 -8.66 3.74 4.35
N LEU A 108 -8.25 4.71 5.18
CA LEU A 108 -8.87 6.04 5.23
C LEU A 108 -8.82 6.73 3.86
N LEU A 109 -7.66 6.75 3.21
CA LEU A 109 -7.52 7.37 1.88
C LEU A 109 -8.45 6.70 0.87
N THR A 110 -8.51 5.38 0.85
CA THR A 110 -9.38 4.64 -0.07
C THR A 110 -10.85 4.95 0.19
N ALA A 111 -11.26 4.99 1.46
CA ALA A 111 -12.64 5.29 1.84
C ALA A 111 -13.06 6.71 1.42
N LEU A 112 -12.18 7.70 1.61
CA LEU A 112 -12.45 9.10 1.22
C LEU A 112 -12.49 9.32 -0.31
N LEU A 113 -11.77 8.49 -1.08
CA LEU A 113 -11.77 8.57 -2.54
C LEU A 113 -12.79 7.61 -3.18
N ARG A 114 -13.48 6.79 -2.39
CA ARG A 114 -14.30 5.67 -2.86
C ARG A 114 -15.34 6.08 -3.90
N GLU A 115 -16.14 7.10 -3.63
CA GLU A 115 -17.21 7.54 -4.54
C GLU A 115 -16.66 7.96 -5.91
N ARG A 116 -15.52 8.65 -5.93
CA ARG A 116 -14.86 9.08 -7.16
C ARG A 116 -14.28 7.89 -7.94
N LEU A 117 -13.67 6.94 -7.22
CA LEU A 117 -13.19 5.69 -7.81
C LEU A 117 -14.34 4.86 -8.40
N GLU A 118 -15.45 4.69 -7.66
CA GLU A 118 -16.62 3.94 -8.13
C GLU A 118 -17.26 4.59 -9.35
N ALA A 119 -17.36 5.93 -9.38
CA ALA A 119 -17.87 6.68 -10.52
C ALA A 119 -17.05 6.48 -11.81
N SER A 120 -15.74 6.24 -11.66
CA SER A 120 -14.81 5.96 -12.77
C SER A 120 -14.73 4.46 -13.13
N GLY A 121 -15.47 3.58 -12.45
CA GLY A 121 -15.26 2.13 -12.58
C GLY A 121 -13.83 1.71 -12.18
N GLY A 122 -13.34 2.34 -11.12
CA GLY A 122 -11.92 2.36 -10.77
C GLY A 122 -11.42 1.11 -10.07
N ARG A 123 -10.11 1.11 -9.82
CA ARG A 123 -9.35 -0.02 -9.26
C ARG A 123 -8.46 0.41 -8.10
N VAL A 124 -8.39 -0.41 -7.04
CA VAL A 124 -7.50 -0.20 -5.89
C VAL A 124 -6.47 -1.31 -5.80
N ILE A 125 -5.19 -0.96 -5.71
CA ILE A 125 -4.08 -1.91 -5.65
C ILE A 125 -3.30 -1.66 -4.36
N GLY A 126 -3.28 -2.66 -3.46
CA GLY A 126 -2.52 -2.63 -2.21
C GLY A 126 -1.18 -3.37 -2.32
N VAL A 127 -0.06 -2.71 -1.97
CA VAL A 127 1.24 -3.38 -1.94
C VAL A 127 1.38 -4.19 -0.66
N ALA A 128 1.17 -5.50 -0.79
CA ALA A 128 1.35 -6.51 0.24
C ALA A 128 2.79 -7.07 0.24
N SER A 129 2.99 -8.22 0.85
CA SER A 129 4.29 -8.90 0.92
C SER A 129 4.11 -10.40 1.21
N VAL A 130 5.04 -11.24 0.80
CA VAL A 130 5.13 -12.64 1.27
C VAL A 130 5.23 -12.75 2.79
N ALA A 131 5.63 -11.68 3.48
CA ALA A 131 5.62 -11.59 4.94
C ALA A 131 4.22 -11.76 5.55
N ASN A 132 3.13 -11.56 4.77
CA ASN A 132 1.75 -11.84 5.20
C ASN A 132 1.60 -13.24 5.80
N ARG A 133 2.38 -14.22 5.31
CA ARG A 133 2.34 -15.62 5.77
C ARG A 133 2.72 -15.81 7.24
N SER A 134 3.46 -14.85 7.82
CA SER A 134 3.77 -14.79 9.25
C SER A 134 2.81 -13.86 10.03
N GLY A 135 1.86 -13.25 9.32
CA GLY A 135 0.87 -12.35 9.89
C GLY A 135 -0.14 -13.10 10.78
N ASN A 136 -0.64 -12.38 11.77
CA ASN A 136 -1.69 -12.86 12.65
C ASN A 136 -2.48 -11.67 13.19
N VAL A 137 -3.65 -11.43 12.60
CA VAL A 137 -4.57 -10.37 13.01
C VAL A 137 -5.22 -10.76 14.33
N LYS A 138 -5.18 -9.85 15.30
CA LYS A 138 -5.89 -9.95 16.57
C LYS A 138 -6.61 -8.63 16.81
N LEU A 139 -7.93 -8.64 16.72
CA LEU A 139 -8.77 -7.44 16.83
C LEU A 139 -8.64 -6.75 18.20
N ASP A 140 -8.35 -7.53 19.24
CA ASP A 140 -8.13 -7.04 20.61
C ASP A 140 -6.71 -6.51 20.85
N ASP A 141 -5.81 -6.60 19.84
CA ASP A 141 -4.41 -6.15 19.95
C ASP A 141 -3.84 -5.66 18.60
N LEU A 142 -4.61 -4.90 17.82
CA LEU A 142 -4.14 -4.29 16.56
C LEU A 142 -2.95 -3.35 16.80
N GLN A 143 -2.88 -2.76 17.98
CA GLN A 143 -1.83 -1.82 18.39
C GLN A 143 -0.54 -2.49 18.93
N TRP A 144 -0.45 -3.81 18.91
CA TRP A 144 0.72 -4.54 19.40
C TRP A 144 1.12 -4.14 20.85
N GLN A 145 0.17 -3.98 21.74
CA GLN A 145 0.40 -3.60 23.13
C GLN A 145 0.71 -4.80 24.02
N ARG A 146 0.22 -5.99 23.67
CA ARG A 146 0.33 -7.21 24.46
C ARG A 146 1.34 -8.19 23.89
N ARG A 147 1.49 -8.22 22.56
CA ARG A 147 2.39 -9.16 21.86
C ARG A 147 3.84 -8.68 21.88
N PRO A 148 4.84 -9.59 22.00
CA PRO A 148 6.25 -9.22 21.89
C PRO A 148 6.56 -8.62 20.52
N TRP A 149 7.35 -7.53 20.51
CA TRP A 149 7.65 -6.78 19.28
C TRP A 149 8.63 -7.48 18.33
N PHE A 150 9.67 -8.12 18.84
CA PHE A 150 10.69 -8.85 18.08
C PHE A 150 11.16 -8.12 16.80
N GLY A 151 11.49 -6.83 16.94
CA GLY A 151 11.97 -6.02 15.81
C GLY A 151 10.91 -5.65 14.77
N GLY A 152 9.64 -5.88 15.06
CA GLY A 152 8.51 -5.44 14.21
C GLY A 152 8.16 -6.34 13.03
N TRP A 153 8.92 -7.42 12.77
CA TRP A 153 8.66 -8.29 11.62
C TRP A 153 7.27 -8.92 11.62
N ARG A 154 6.78 -9.35 12.80
CA ARG A 154 5.44 -9.92 12.93
C ARG A 154 4.35 -8.87 12.77
N ALA A 155 4.57 -7.64 13.29
CA ALA A 155 3.67 -6.52 13.07
C ALA A 155 3.62 -6.17 11.58
N TYR A 156 4.76 -6.08 10.91
CA TYR A 156 4.83 -5.88 9.48
C TYR A 156 4.13 -7.00 8.69
N GLY A 157 4.41 -8.27 9.01
CA GLY A 157 3.72 -9.39 8.37
C GLY A 157 2.21 -9.35 8.56
N THR A 158 1.76 -8.95 9.75
CA THR A 158 0.33 -8.75 10.06
C THR A 158 -0.26 -7.61 9.24
N SER A 159 0.42 -6.46 9.14
CA SER A 159 -0.07 -5.35 8.31
C SER A 159 -0.18 -5.72 6.82
N LYS A 160 0.69 -6.61 6.34
CA LYS A 160 0.62 -7.10 4.95
C LYS A 160 -0.47 -8.17 4.75
N LEU A 161 -0.85 -8.90 5.80
CA LEU A 161 -2.06 -9.70 5.82
C LEU A 161 -3.31 -8.82 5.82
N GLU A 162 -3.33 -7.77 6.63
CA GLU A 162 -4.42 -6.77 6.68
C GLU A 162 -4.63 -6.10 5.30
N THR A 163 -3.56 -5.84 4.54
CA THR A 163 -3.66 -5.35 3.16
C THR A 163 -4.42 -6.33 2.24
N ILE A 164 -4.17 -7.64 2.38
CA ILE A 164 -4.87 -8.68 1.60
C ILE A 164 -6.34 -8.78 2.03
N MET A 165 -6.61 -8.79 3.33
CA MET A 165 -7.97 -8.83 3.88
C MET A 165 -8.76 -7.59 3.46
N PHE A 166 -8.14 -6.41 3.47
CA PHE A 166 -8.73 -5.16 2.99
C PHE A 166 -9.11 -5.26 1.51
N ALA A 167 -8.24 -5.76 0.64
CA ALA A 167 -8.54 -5.89 -0.79
C ALA A 167 -9.75 -6.80 -1.02
N ARG A 168 -9.82 -7.92 -0.31
CA ARG A 168 -10.95 -8.85 -0.37
C ARG A 168 -12.25 -8.24 0.13
N GLU A 169 -12.18 -7.52 1.24
CA GLU A 169 -13.37 -6.91 1.83
C GLU A 169 -13.87 -5.72 1.00
N LEU A 170 -12.96 -4.92 0.44
CA LEU A 170 -13.31 -3.83 -0.48
C LEU A 170 -14.04 -4.37 -1.71
N ALA A 171 -13.55 -5.47 -2.30
CA ALA A 171 -14.20 -6.12 -3.42
C ALA A 171 -15.61 -6.64 -3.10
N ARG A 172 -15.88 -7.03 -1.84
CA ARG A 172 -17.23 -7.46 -1.40
C ARG A 172 -18.17 -6.28 -1.13
N ARG A 173 -17.63 -5.15 -0.66
CA ARG A 173 -18.42 -4.00 -0.18
C ARG A 173 -18.58 -2.88 -1.21
N SER A 174 -17.99 -3.01 -2.40
CA SER A 174 -17.98 -1.96 -3.42
C SER A 174 -18.08 -2.52 -4.83
N SER A 175 -18.32 -1.64 -5.79
CA SER A 175 -18.22 -1.97 -7.21
C SER A 175 -16.78 -1.92 -7.75
N LEU A 176 -15.80 -1.59 -6.90
CA LEU A 176 -14.40 -1.44 -7.29
C LEU A 176 -13.75 -2.80 -7.57
N GLU A 177 -12.83 -2.79 -8.52
CA GLU A 177 -11.82 -3.84 -8.58
C GLU A 177 -10.76 -3.57 -7.51
N SER A 178 -10.43 -4.59 -6.72
CA SER A 178 -9.44 -4.46 -5.65
C SER A 178 -8.48 -5.64 -5.65
N TYR A 179 -7.18 -5.35 -5.58
CA TYR A 179 -6.14 -6.37 -5.62
C TYR A 179 -5.04 -6.07 -4.60
N ALA A 180 -4.47 -7.13 -4.04
CA ALA A 180 -3.24 -7.04 -3.24
C ALA A 180 -2.09 -7.70 -4.00
N VAL A 181 -0.87 -7.14 -3.90
CA VAL A 181 0.27 -7.66 -4.66
C VAL A 181 1.57 -7.63 -3.88
N HIS A 182 2.33 -8.74 -3.93
CA HIS A 182 3.74 -8.77 -3.55
C HIS A 182 4.61 -8.46 -4.78
N PRO A 183 5.38 -7.36 -4.75
CA PRO A 183 6.17 -6.94 -5.91
C PRO A 183 7.45 -7.76 -6.14
N GLY A 184 7.81 -8.65 -5.22
CA GLY A 184 9.09 -9.34 -5.17
C GLY A 184 10.03 -8.75 -4.11
N TYR A 185 11.20 -9.36 -3.93
CA TYR A 185 12.24 -8.84 -3.05
C TYR A 185 13.03 -7.76 -3.78
N VAL A 186 12.66 -6.51 -3.56
CA VAL A 186 13.33 -5.38 -4.22
C VAL A 186 14.43 -4.83 -3.33
N ALA A 187 15.62 -4.63 -3.89
CA ALA A 187 16.75 -3.98 -3.22
C ALA A 187 16.50 -2.47 -3.09
N THR A 188 15.55 -2.09 -2.23
CA THR A 188 15.23 -0.69 -1.92
C THR A 188 15.73 -0.30 -0.52
N ALA A 189 15.55 0.97 -0.17
CA ALA A 189 15.78 1.49 1.17
C ALA A 189 14.86 0.89 2.27
N PHE A 190 14.15 -0.19 1.95
CA PHE A 190 13.22 -0.87 2.84
C PHE A 190 13.91 -1.33 4.13
N GLY A 191 13.37 -0.89 5.28
CA GLY A 191 13.88 -1.31 6.59
C GLY A 191 15.28 -0.81 6.93
N ARG A 192 15.78 0.27 6.34
CA ARG A 192 17.11 0.83 6.67
C ARG A 192 17.32 1.10 8.16
N ASP A 193 16.25 1.35 8.89
CA ASP A 193 16.26 1.60 10.33
C ASP A 193 16.30 0.30 11.16
N SER A 194 16.13 -0.87 10.53
CA SER A 194 16.23 -2.17 11.20
C SER A 194 17.67 -2.71 11.13
N PRO A 195 18.35 -2.97 12.27
CA PRO A 195 19.70 -3.57 12.30
C PRO A 195 19.77 -4.92 11.57
N LEU A 196 18.70 -5.73 11.65
CA LEU A 196 18.58 -7.02 10.98
C LEU A 196 18.53 -6.89 9.45
N VAL A 197 17.80 -5.89 8.94
CA VAL A 197 17.74 -5.62 7.49
C VAL A 197 19.09 -5.10 7.01
N ARG A 198 19.75 -4.21 7.76
CA ARG A 198 21.11 -3.74 7.44
C ARG A 198 22.13 -4.88 7.39
N LEU A 199 22.02 -5.84 8.30
CA LEU A 199 22.90 -7.03 8.31
C LEU A 199 22.61 -7.93 7.10
N SER A 200 21.33 -8.19 6.80
CA SER A 200 20.92 -9.04 5.66
C SER A 200 21.27 -8.40 4.30
N THR A 201 21.19 -7.06 4.18
CA THR A 201 21.61 -6.34 2.95
C THR A 201 23.12 -6.31 2.79
N ARG A 202 23.91 -6.14 3.89
CA ARG A 202 25.37 -6.26 3.84
C ARG A 202 25.87 -7.67 3.46
N MET A 203 25.18 -8.72 3.88
CA MET A 203 25.50 -10.10 3.48
C MET A 203 25.11 -10.40 2.02
N ARG A 204 24.40 -9.49 1.35
CA ARG A 204 23.85 -9.65 0.00
C ARG A 204 24.42 -8.69 -1.05
N GLU A 205 25.61 -8.14 -0.83
CA GLU A 205 26.35 -7.39 -1.86
C GLU A 205 26.69 -8.21 -3.12
N GLY A 206 26.15 -9.43 -3.22
CA GLY A 206 26.21 -10.35 -4.37
C GLY A 206 24.89 -10.55 -5.14
N GLY A 207 23.93 -9.58 -5.11
CA GLY A 207 22.88 -9.56 -6.15
C GLY A 207 21.62 -10.40 -5.92
N PHE A 208 21.15 -10.64 -4.69
CA PHE A 208 19.86 -11.26 -4.43
C PHE A 208 18.74 -10.21 -4.20
N GLY A 209 18.18 -9.70 -5.28
CA GLY A 209 17.02 -8.82 -5.28
C GLY A 209 16.73 -8.38 -6.71
N ILE A 210 15.45 -8.14 -7.01
CA ILE A 210 15.05 -7.55 -8.27
C ILE A 210 15.21 -6.03 -8.22
N SER A 211 15.34 -5.40 -9.38
CA SER A 211 15.34 -3.94 -9.49
C SER A 211 14.00 -3.32 -9.12
N ALA A 212 13.98 -2.01 -8.82
CA ALA A 212 12.73 -1.29 -8.62
C ALA A 212 11.83 -1.31 -9.87
N ALA A 213 12.45 -1.35 -11.06
CA ALA A 213 11.74 -1.45 -12.32
C ALA A 213 10.99 -2.78 -12.47
N GLU A 214 11.66 -3.89 -12.17
CA GLU A 214 11.02 -5.22 -12.16
C GLU A 214 9.96 -5.35 -11.07
N GLY A 215 10.21 -4.76 -9.88
CA GLY A 215 9.24 -4.74 -8.79
C GLY A 215 7.99 -3.87 -9.08
N ALA A 216 8.11 -2.90 -9.97
CA ALA A 216 6.99 -2.07 -10.40
C ALA A 216 6.07 -2.77 -11.42
N LEU A 217 6.58 -3.73 -12.20
CA LEU A 217 5.81 -4.40 -13.27
C LEU A 217 4.45 -4.96 -12.80
N PRO A 218 4.35 -5.66 -11.66
CA PRO A 218 3.04 -6.14 -11.20
C PRO A 218 2.04 -5.02 -10.92
N LEU A 219 2.51 -3.89 -10.39
CA LEU A 219 1.66 -2.72 -10.14
C LEU A 219 1.18 -2.10 -11.45
N VAL A 220 2.09 -1.98 -12.42
CA VAL A 220 1.77 -1.46 -13.75
C VAL A 220 0.73 -2.34 -14.44
N ARG A 221 0.94 -3.67 -14.47
CA ARG A 221 0.01 -4.62 -15.08
C ARG A 221 -1.37 -4.56 -14.41
N LEU A 222 -1.42 -4.61 -13.08
CA LEU A 222 -2.68 -4.50 -12.35
C LEU A 222 -3.37 -3.14 -12.57
N ALA A 223 -2.64 -2.06 -12.82
CA ALA A 223 -3.22 -0.75 -13.08
C ALA A 223 -3.73 -0.58 -14.52
N THR A 224 -3.14 -1.27 -15.51
CA THR A 224 -3.37 -0.99 -16.92
C THR A 224 -4.07 -2.10 -17.71
N ASP A 225 -3.87 -3.37 -17.33
CA ASP A 225 -4.48 -4.49 -18.05
C ASP A 225 -6.01 -4.43 -17.94
N ASP A 226 -6.69 -4.65 -19.05
CA ASP A 226 -8.16 -4.64 -19.09
C ASP A 226 -8.75 -5.87 -18.40
N GLU A 227 -8.10 -7.02 -18.55
CA GLU A 227 -8.48 -8.27 -17.90
C GLU A 227 -7.40 -8.69 -16.91
N ILE A 228 -7.77 -8.77 -15.63
CA ILE A 228 -6.88 -9.25 -14.57
C ILE A 228 -7.17 -10.73 -14.31
N PRO A 229 -6.15 -11.61 -14.39
CA PRO A 229 -6.36 -13.03 -14.14
C PRO A 229 -6.72 -13.27 -12.66
N GLY A 230 -7.72 -14.09 -12.41
CA GLY A 230 -8.19 -14.43 -11.07
C GLY A 230 -9.45 -13.64 -10.65
N GLU A 231 -9.81 -13.76 -9.39
CA GLU A 231 -11.01 -13.13 -8.83
C GLU A 231 -10.75 -11.71 -8.33
N ASN A 232 -11.78 -10.88 -8.29
CA ASN A 232 -11.74 -9.60 -7.59
C ASN A 232 -11.48 -9.84 -6.09
N GLY A 233 -10.59 -9.07 -5.48
CA GLY A 233 -10.04 -9.32 -4.15
C GLY A 233 -8.80 -10.22 -4.15
N GLY A 234 -8.29 -10.62 -5.32
CA GLY A 234 -7.16 -11.54 -5.47
C GLY A 234 -5.84 -11.02 -4.91
N TYR A 235 -4.97 -11.96 -4.49
CA TYR A 235 -3.59 -11.66 -4.09
C TYR A 235 -2.60 -12.23 -5.09
N PHE A 236 -1.71 -11.36 -5.58
CA PHE A 236 -0.69 -11.68 -6.58
C PHE A 236 0.69 -11.81 -5.93
N ASP A 237 1.41 -12.88 -6.26
CA ASP A 237 2.85 -12.99 -6.05
C ASP A 237 3.54 -12.59 -7.37
N ARG A 238 4.01 -11.35 -7.41
CA ARG A 238 4.48 -10.72 -8.65
C ARG A 238 3.37 -10.73 -9.71
N LEU A 239 3.59 -11.40 -10.82
CA LEU A 239 2.61 -11.50 -11.92
C LEU A 239 1.70 -12.74 -11.81
N SER A 240 1.92 -13.60 -10.82
CA SER A 240 1.13 -14.82 -10.65
C SER A 240 -0.07 -14.56 -9.74
N ALA A 241 -1.28 -14.81 -10.23
CA ALA A 241 -2.48 -14.85 -9.41
C ALA A 241 -2.40 -15.98 -8.37
N HIS A 242 -3.24 -15.90 -7.32
CA HIS A 242 -3.33 -16.91 -6.25
C HIS A 242 -2.03 -17.07 -5.45
N GLY A 243 -1.37 -15.95 -5.10
CA GLY A 243 -0.22 -15.95 -4.21
C GLY A 243 -0.56 -16.59 -2.85
N ARG A 244 0.42 -17.26 -2.22
CA ARG A 244 0.21 -17.93 -0.92
C ARG A 244 -0.01 -16.91 0.19
N THR A 245 -1.08 -17.10 0.98
CA THR A 245 -1.47 -16.25 2.10
C THR A 245 -1.39 -16.97 3.45
N ALA A 246 -1.44 -16.22 4.56
CA ALA A 246 -1.79 -16.77 5.86
C ALA A 246 -3.24 -17.30 5.84
N ARG A 247 -3.55 -18.31 6.64
CA ARG A 247 -4.90 -18.91 6.70
C ARG A 247 -6.01 -17.90 7.04
N GLN A 248 -5.70 -16.90 7.88
CA GLN A 248 -6.66 -15.86 8.24
C GLN A 248 -7.07 -14.95 7.05
N ALA A 249 -6.30 -14.92 5.96
CA ALA A 249 -6.70 -14.17 4.78
C ALA A 249 -8.05 -14.65 4.21
N ASP A 250 -8.38 -15.94 4.39
CA ASP A 250 -9.61 -16.54 3.88
C ASP A 250 -10.78 -16.47 4.88
N ASP A 251 -10.54 -15.90 6.07
CA ASP A 251 -11.55 -15.72 7.12
C ASP A 251 -12.37 -14.44 6.85
N ALA A 252 -13.54 -14.61 6.25
CA ALA A 252 -14.41 -13.51 5.87
C ALA A 252 -15.00 -12.78 7.08
N GLU A 253 -15.29 -13.49 8.19
CA GLU A 253 -15.84 -12.87 9.40
C GLU A 253 -14.77 -11.99 10.07
N LEU A 254 -13.54 -12.49 10.14
CA LEU A 254 -12.42 -11.69 10.65
C LEU A 254 -12.13 -10.48 9.76
N ALA A 255 -12.22 -10.62 8.43
CA ALA A 255 -11.99 -9.51 7.50
C ALA A 255 -13.07 -8.42 7.67
N ALA A 256 -14.33 -8.81 7.80
CA ALA A 256 -15.44 -7.88 8.07
C ALA A 256 -15.26 -7.17 9.42
N ALA A 257 -14.92 -7.91 10.47
CA ALA A 257 -14.70 -7.32 11.80
C ALA A 257 -13.47 -6.39 11.84
N LEU A 258 -12.40 -6.73 11.10
CA LEU A 258 -11.23 -5.85 10.93
C LEU A 258 -11.62 -4.57 10.20
N TRP A 259 -12.41 -4.67 9.14
CA TRP A 259 -12.91 -3.50 8.40
C TRP A 259 -13.68 -2.56 9.31
N ASP A 260 -14.68 -3.08 10.03
CA ASP A 260 -15.52 -2.27 10.91
C ASP A 260 -14.70 -1.61 12.02
N ARG A 261 -13.76 -2.36 12.63
CA ARG A 261 -12.85 -1.81 13.64
C ARG A 261 -11.93 -0.75 13.07
N THR A 262 -11.45 -0.91 11.84
CA THR A 262 -10.61 0.07 11.16
C THR A 262 -11.39 1.34 10.81
N ALA A 263 -12.65 1.21 10.38
CA ALA A 263 -13.54 2.34 10.11
C ALA A 263 -13.78 3.17 11.38
N GLU A 264 -14.07 2.51 12.52
CA GLU A 264 -14.18 3.18 13.82
C GLU A 264 -12.91 3.98 14.17
N MET A 265 -11.73 3.37 14.00
CA MET A 265 -10.44 4.01 14.30
C MET A 265 -10.11 5.14 13.35
N ALA A 266 -10.57 5.07 12.10
CA ALA A 266 -10.44 6.11 11.09
C ALA A 266 -11.49 7.23 11.26
N ALA A 267 -12.48 7.06 12.14
CA ALA A 267 -13.61 7.95 12.35
C ALA A 267 -14.40 8.24 11.05
N ILE A 268 -14.78 7.18 10.36
CA ILE A 268 -15.60 7.19 9.14
C ILE A 268 -16.70 6.12 9.18
#